data_3b7367b1519165c9967d0db69bbdfe5f
#
_entry.id   3b7367b1519165c9967d0db69bbdfe5f
#
_cell.length_a   1.000
_cell.length_b   1.000
_cell.length_c   1.000
_cell.angle_alpha   90.00
_cell.angle_beta   90.00
_cell.angle_gamma   90.00
#
_symmetry.space_group_name_H-M   'P 1'
#
loop_
_entity.id
_entity.type
_entity.pdbx_description
1 polymer ?
#
loop_
_entity_poly.entity_id
_entity_poly.type
_entity_poly.pdbx_seq_one_letter_code
_entity_poly.pdbx_strand_id
1 'polypeptide(L)'
;MFCAPFAIPILHPRFPLLHASCFRNEHLLASVIDQQTYEHLAPLAYQWAKAQEELILARGSSLGPAATADAVRVGVQDPARVRVLIVDRIPMPADEALADASRRTQIITDASRGVAIGHAIIIRADSWGDRELLVHQLVHVAQCERSGGLEPYVYRYLCDRRTCANFTFGSLEEEARQTAREMCAADNAAIPVR
;
A
#
# COMPACT_ATOMS: atom_id res chain seq x y z
N MET A 1 4.83 -51.90 -32.14
CA MET A 1 4.63 -51.62 -30.74
C MET A 1 4.99 -50.16 -30.53
N PHE A 2 3.99 -49.27 -30.75
CA PHE A 2 4.19 -47.81 -30.74
C PHE A 2 3.83 -47.27 -29.38
N CYS A 3 4.78 -46.66 -28.66
CA CYS A 3 4.55 -45.91 -27.45
C CYS A 3 4.16 -44.46 -27.80
N ALA A 4 2.97 -44.07 -27.45
CA ALA A 4 2.48 -42.69 -27.53
C ALA A 4 3.05 -41.82 -26.41
N PRO A 5 3.38 -40.56 -26.63
CA PRO A 5 3.83 -39.66 -25.56
C PRO A 5 2.65 -39.17 -24.73
N PHE A 6 2.77 -39.31 -23.40
CA PHE A 6 1.86 -38.72 -22.40
C PHE A 6 1.97 -37.18 -22.45
N ALA A 7 0.89 -36.54 -22.83
CA ALA A 7 0.72 -35.11 -22.67
C ALA A 7 0.39 -34.79 -21.19
N ILE A 8 1.26 -34.05 -20.52
CA ILE A 8 1.02 -33.52 -19.18
C ILE A 8 0.10 -32.32 -19.33
N PRO A 9 -1.09 -32.27 -18.70
CA PRO A 9 -1.91 -31.08 -18.73
C PRO A 9 -1.23 -29.99 -17.89
N ILE A 10 -0.99 -28.84 -18.51
CA ILE A 10 -0.56 -27.61 -17.84
C ILE A 10 -1.70 -27.16 -16.96
N LEU A 11 -1.58 -27.43 -15.66
CA LEU A 11 -2.48 -26.92 -14.63
C LEU A 11 -2.20 -25.42 -14.50
N HIS A 12 -3.05 -24.59 -15.08
CA HIS A 12 -3.07 -23.17 -14.74
C HIS A 12 -3.38 -23.05 -13.23
N PRO A 13 -2.59 -22.31 -12.46
CA PRO A 13 -2.92 -22.05 -11.07
C PRO A 13 -4.25 -21.27 -11.05
N ARG A 14 -5.31 -21.94 -10.64
CA ARG A 14 -6.57 -21.30 -10.25
C ARG A 14 -6.24 -20.46 -9.03
N PHE A 15 -6.22 -19.15 -9.19
CA PHE A 15 -6.15 -18.21 -8.09
C PHE A 15 -7.31 -18.51 -7.12
N PRO A 16 -7.05 -18.81 -5.84
CA PRO A 16 -8.13 -18.99 -4.88
C PRO A 16 -8.74 -17.63 -4.57
N LEU A 17 -9.99 -17.44 -4.94
CA LEU A 17 -11.09 -16.74 -4.28
C LEU A 17 -10.76 -15.66 -3.20
N LEU A 18 -9.78 -14.77 -3.45
CA LEU A 18 -9.63 -13.55 -2.66
C LEU A 18 -10.73 -12.51 -2.96
N HIS A 19 -11.50 -12.72 -4.03
CA HIS A 19 -12.62 -11.87 -4.39
C HIS A 19 -13.86 -12.00 -3.50
N ALA A 20 -14.01 -13.09 -2.74
CA ALA A 20 -15.24 -13.34 -1.98
C ALA A 20 -15.41 -12.45 -0.74
N SER A 21 -14.35 -11.86 -0.22
CA SER A 21 -14.43 -10.99 0.97
C SER A 21 -14.92 -9.57 0.66
N CYS A 22 -14.69 -9.08 -0.55
CA CYS A 22 -15.15 -7.75 -0.97
C CYS A 22 -16.67 -7.67 -1.20
N PHE A 23 -17.32 -8.81 -1.47
CA PHE A 23 -18.72 -8.86 -1.91
C PHE A 23 -19.75 -8.97 -0.79
N ARG A 24 -19.35 -9.10 0.46
CA ARG A 24 -20.28 -9.45 1.55
C ARG A 24 -20.94 -8.27 2.27
N ASN A 25 -20.74 -7.03 1.84
CA ASN A 25 -21.33 -5.87 2.52
C ASN A 25 -22.07 -4.92 1.55
N GLU A 26 -22.92 -5.46 0.69
CA GLU A 26 -23.64 -4.70 -0.36
C GLU A 26 -24.77 -3.80 0.15
N HIS A 27 -24.98 -3.66 1.42
CA HIS A 27 -26.25 -3.06 1.87
C HIS A 27 -26.17 -1.77 2.66
N LEU A 28 -25.14 -0.91 2.62
CA LEU A 28 -25.32 0.37 3.34
C LEU A 28 -24.43 1.57 2.95
N LEU A 29 -23.46 1.46 2.05
CA LEU A 29 -22.63 2.62 1.69
C LEU A 29 -22.51 2.74 0.17
N ALA A 30 -22.90 3.86 -0.37
CA ALA A 30 -22.59 4.18 -1.76
C ALA A 30 -21.07 4.12 -1.95
N SER A 31 -20.57 3.21 -2.80
CA SER A 31 -19.14 3.11 -3.09
C SER A 31 -18.69 4.39 -3.81
N VAL A 32 -17.50 4.89 -3.45
CA VAL A 32 -16.88 6.06 -4.10
C VAL A 32 -16.61 5.77 -5.58
N ILE A 33 -16.35 4.50 -5.92
CA ILE A 33 -16.16 3.98 -7.27
C ILE A 33 -17.04 2.74 -7.43
N ASP A 34 -17.79 2.66 -8.53
CA ASP A 34 -18.60 1.50 -8.85
C ASP A 34 -17.76 0.27 -9.20
N GLN A 35 -18.40 -0.90 -9.24
CA GLN A 35 -17.73 -2.17 -9.47
C GLN A 35 -17.05 -2.23 -10.84
N GLN A 36 -17.71 -1.76 -11.89
CA GLN A 36 -17.16 -1.81 -13.25
C GLN A 36 -15.91 -0.93 -13.39
N THR A 37 -15.95 0.27 -12.83
CA THR A 37 -14.82 1.19 -12.77
C THR A 37 -13.66 0.56 -11.99
N TYR A 38 -13.94 -0.08 -10.84
CA TYR A 38 -12.93 -0.78 -10.06
C TYR A 38 -12.25 -1.90 -10.86
N GLU A 39 -13.04 -2.78 -11.51
CA GLU A 39 -12.52 -3.90 -12.29
C GLU A 39 -11.64 -3.43 -13.47
N HIS A 40 -11.97 -2.28 -14.05
CA HIS A 40 -11.18 -1.68 -15.12
C HIS A 40 -9.88 -1.05 -14.60
N LEU A 41 -9.95 -0.28 -13.51
CA LEU A 41 -8.81 0.52 -13.03
C LEU A 41 -7.86 -0.25 -12.12
N ALA A 42 -8.30 -1.29 -11.42
CA ALA A 42 -7.43 -2.00 -10.48
C ALA A 42 -6.19 -2.64 -11.13
N PRO A 43 -6.26 -3.27 -12.31
CA PRO A 43 -5.07 -3.75 -13.01
C PRO A 43 -4.12 -2.61 -13.41
N LEU A 44 -4.64 -1.46 -13.84
CA LEU A 44 -3.84 -0.28 -14.21
C LEU A 44 -3.14 0.30 -12.97
N ALA A 45 -3.84 0.35 -11.85
CA ALA A 45 -3.27 0.78 -10.57
C ALA A 45 -2.13 -0.15 -10.12
N TYR A 46 -2.29 -1.46 -10.27
CA TYR A 46 -1.23 -2.42 -9.97
C TYR A 46 -0.01 -2.22 -10.89
N GLN A 47 -0.20 -2.08 -12.19
CA GLN A 47 0.91 -1.85 -13.13
C GLN A 47 1.65 -0.55 -12.81
N TRP A 48 0.92 0.52 -12.51
CA TRP A 48 1.52 1.79 -12.08
C TRP A 48 2.29 1.62 -10.77
N ALA A 49 1.70 0.98 -9.77
CA ALA A 49 2.35 0.75 -8.48
C ALA A 49 3.64 -0.07 -8.63
N LYS A 50 3.61 -1.13 -9.45
CA LYS A 50 4.78 -1.95 -9.74
C LYS A 50 5.91 -1.14 -10.37
N ALA A 51 5.60 -0.31 -11.36
CA ALA A 51 6.60 0.55 -12.00
C ALA A 51 7.20 1.58 -11.02
N GLN A 52 6.37 2.13 -10.10
CA GLN A 52 6.86 3.03 -9.06
C GLN A 52 7.74 2.30 -8.05
N GLU A 53 7.35 1.11 -7.59
CA GLU A 53 8.17 0.31 -6.68
C GLU A 53 9.54 0.03 -7.29
N GLU A 54 9.61 -0.47 -8.52
CA GLU A 54 10.86 -0.76 -9.22
C GLU A 54 11.77 0.48 -9.32
N LEU A 55 11.20 1.63 -9.70
CA LEU A 55 11.93 2.89 -9.79
C LEU A 55 12.54 3.31 -8.44
N ILE A 56 11.75 3.20 -7.37
CA ILE A 56 12.15 3.68 -6.05
C ILE A 56 13.15 2.70 -5.41
N LEU A 57 12.97 1.40 -5.60
CA LEU A 57 13.94 0.40 -5.15
C LEU A 57 15.32 0.61 -5.79
N ALA A 58 15.35 1.12 -7.03
CA ALA A 58 16.60 1.41 -7.74
C ALA A 58 17.24 2.75 -7.33
N ARG A 59 16.46 3.75 -6.89
CA ARG A 59 16.93 5.13 -6.67
C ARG A 59 16.86 5.60 -5.23
N GLY A 60 16.02 4.99 -4.41
CA GLY A 60 15.79 5.38 -3.04
C GLY A 60 16.94 5.03 -2.11
N SER A 61 17.00 5.72 -1.01
CA SER A 61 17.94 5.45 0.08
C SER A 61 17.43 4.36 1.02
N SER A 62 18.32 3.57 1.58
CA SER A 62 18.00 2.61 2.65
C SER A 62 17.55 3.34 3.92
N LEU A 63 16.80 2.64 4.78
CA LEU A 63 16.47 3.13 6.10
C LEU A 63 17.73 3.34 6.95
N GLY A 64 17.78 4.43 7.71
CA GLY A 64 18.77 4.61 8.76
C GLY A 64 18.45 3.72 9.99
N PRO A 65 19.39 3.60 10.97
CA PRO A 65 19.24 2.68 12.10
C PRO A 65 17.93 2.86 12.89
N ALA A 66 17.54 4.08 13.19
CA ALA A 66 16.30 4.37 13.92
C ALA A 66 15.06 3.95 13.13
N ALA A 67 15.00 4.29 11.84
CA ALA A 67 13.88 3.90 10.98
C ALA A 67 13.83 2.38 10.74
N THR A 68 14.98 1.70 10.70
CA THR A 68 15.06 0.24 10.65
C THR A 68 14.48 -0.40 11.92
N ALA A 69 14.80 0.16 13.09
CA ALA A 69 14.20 -0.29 14.36
C ALA A 69 12.68 -0.07 14.37
N ASP A 70 12.20 1.07 13.88
CA ASP A 70 10.76 1.35 13.74
C ASP A 70 10.09 0.35 12.79
N ALA A 71 10.72 0.03 11.65
CA ALA A 71 10.22 -0.96 10.71
C ALA A 71 10.03 -2.34 11.34
N VAL A 72 11.02 -2.81 12.11
CA VAL A 72 10.90 -4.07 12.85
C VAL A 72 9.76 -4.03 13.86
N ARG A 73 9.63 -2.94 14.61
CA ARG A 73 8.58 -2.77 15.63
C ARG A 73 7.16 -2.82 15.04
N VAL A 74 6.95 -2.30 13.83
CA VAL A 74 5.64 -2.35 13.15
C VAL A 74 5.43 -3.65 12.37
N GLY A 75 6.40 -4.57 12.38
CA GLY A 75 6.28 -5.91 11.81
C GLY A 75 6.72 -6.04 10.35
N VAL A 76 7.54 -5.12 9.83
CA VAL A 76 8.22 -5.31 8.54
C VAL A 76 9.21 -6.47 8.66
N GLN A 77 9.07 -7.47 7.79
CA GLN A 77 9.89 -8.69 7.82
C GLN A 77 11.26 -8.49 7.18
N ASP A 78 11.34 -7.69 6.11
CA ASP A 78 12.58 -7.36 5.41
C ASP A 78 12.86 -5.84 5.37
N PRO A 79 13.22 -5.20 6.49
CA PRO A 79 13.53 -3.77 6.54
C PRO A 79 14.72 -3.38 5.65
N ALA A 80 15.63 -4.32 5.36
CA ALA A 80 16.80 -4.07 4.52
C ALA A 80 16.41 -3.82 3.05
N ARG A 81 15.25 -4.30 2.63
CA ARG A 81 14.71 -4.08 1.29
C ARG A 81 14.04 -2.71 1.13
N VAL A 82 13.59 -2.11 2.22
CA VAL A 82 12.85 -0.83 2.16
C VAL A 82 13.74 0.28 1.60
N ARG A 83 13.18 1.06 0.68
CA ARG A 83 13.81 2.27 0.12
C ARG A 83 12.89 3.46 0.27
N VAL A 84 13.49 4.61 0.60
CA VAL A 84 12.78 5.89 0.73
C VAL A 84 13.28 6.83 -0.35
N LEU A 85 12.36 7.40 -1.11
CA LEU A 85 12.63 8.46 -2.08
C LEU A 85 11.97 9.75 -1.63
N ILE A 86 12.78 10.82 -1.53
CA ILE A 86 12.27 12.15 -1.20
C ILE A 86 12.00 12.89 -2.50
N VAL A 87 10.82 13.49 -2.62
CA VAL A 87 10.35 14.19 -3.83
C VAL A 87 9.69 15.51 -3.47
N ASP A 88 9.67 16.45 -4.38
CA ASP A 88 8.94 17.73 -4.20
C ASP A 88 7.43 17.51 -4.26
N ARG A 89 6.97 16.53 -5.05
CA ARG A 89 5.57 16.19 -5.22
C ARG A 89 5.40 14.67 -5.38
N ILE A 90 4.41 14.11 -4.69
CA ILE A 90 4.05 12.69 -4.85
C ILE A 90 3.57 12.46 -6.30
N PRO A 91 4.13 11.47 -7.03
CA PRO A 91 3.73 11.21 -8.40
C PRO A 91 2.30 10.72 -8.50
N MET A 92 1.58 11.20 -9.51
CA MET A 92 0.23 10.75 -9.87
C MET A 92 0.33 9.82 -11.09
N PRO A 93 -0.61 8.86 -11.24
CA PRO A 93 -0.73 8.12 -12.48
C PRO A 93 -0.90 9.05 -13.69
N ALA A 94 -0.29 8.69 -14.83
CA ALA A 94 -0.44 9.44 -16.07
C ALA A 94 -1.80 9.19 -16.75
N ASP A 95 -2.44 8.05 -16.48
CA ASP A 95 -3.79 7.76 -16.91
C ASP A 95 -4.78 8.65 -16.14
N GLU A 96 -5.57 9.46 -16.86
CA GLU A 96 -6.46 10.45 -16.26
C GLU A 96 -7.58 9.80 -15.44
N ALA A 97 -8.15 8.67 -15.90
CA ALA A 97 -9.21 7.99 -15.17
C ALA A 97 -8.70 7.40 -13.85
N LEU A 98 -7.50 6.83 -13.87
CA LEU A 98 -6.84 6.33 -12.67
C LEU A 98 -6.44 7.46 -11.71
N ALA A 99 -5.95 8.59 -12.23
CA ALA A 99 -5.62 9.76 -11.43
C ALA A 99 -6.88 10.37 -10.77
N ASP A 100 -8.00 10.48 -11.50
CA ASP A 100 -9.26 10.95 -10.97
C ASP A 100 -9.82 10.01 -9.88
N ALA A 101 -9.83 8.71 -10.16
CA ALA A 101 -10.21 7.71 -9.18
C ALA A 101 -9.36 7.77 -7.90
N SER A 102 -8.05 7.97 -8.04
CA SER A 102 -7.13 8.12 -6.91
C SER A 102 -7.46 9.35 -6.04
N ARG A 103 -7.78 10.48 -6.66
CA ARG A 103 -8.22 11.69 -5.93
C ARG A 103 -9.56 11.48 -5.24
N ARG A 104 -10.54 10.90 -5.93
CA ARG A 104 -11.89 10.65 -5.38
C ARG A 104 -11.86 9.69 -4.20
N THR A 105 -11.02 8.67 -4.25
CA THR A 105 -10.83 7.72 -3.14
C THR A 105 -9.85 8.21 -2.09
N GLN A 106 -9.24 9.38 -2.26
CA GLN A 106 -8.24 9.95 -1.36
C GLN A 106 -7.01 9.05 -1.16
N ILE A 107 -6.66 8.23 -2.17
CA ILE A 107 -5.47 7.36 -2.12
C ILE A 107 -4.22 8.21 -2.34
N ILE A 108 -4.19 8.98 -3.44
CA ILE A 108 -3.17 9.99 -3.71
C ILE A 108 -3.88 11.28 -4.10
N THR A 109 -3.50 12.36 -3.47
CA THR A 109 -4.00 13.71 -3.74
C THR A 109 -2.83 14.69 -3.79
N ASP A 110 -3.09 15.93 -4.20
CA ASP A 110 -2.08 17.00 -4.15
C ASP A 110 -1.62 17.32 -2.71
N ALA A 111 -2.42 16.96 -1.72
CA ALA A 111 -2.09 17.12 -0.30
C ALA A 111 -1.32 15.92 0.28
N SER A 112 -1.15 14.83 -0.46
CA SER A 112 -0.44 13.64 0.03
C SER A 112 0.99 13.99 0.41
N ARG A 113 1.39 13.55 1.61
CA ARG A 113 2.71 13.81 2.21
C ARG A 113 3.64 12.61 2.09
N GLY A 114 3.09 11.41 1.99
CA GLY A 114 3.81 10.16 1.82
C GLY A 114 2.92 9.08 1.24
N VAL A 115 3.54 8.10 0.58
CA VAL A 115 2.88 6.91 0.00
C VAL A 115 3.84 5.74 0.10
N ALA A 116 3.34 4.58 0.54
CA ALA A 116 4.06 3.32 0.50
C ALA A 116 3.53 2.43 -0.63
N ILE A 117 4.43 1.83 -1.39
CA ILE A 117 4.14 0.94 -2.52
C ILE A 117 5.08 -0.27 -2.42
N GLY A 118 4.59 -1.38 -1.91
CA GLY A 118 5.46 -2.52 -1.61
C GLY A 118 6.53 -2.16 -0.59
N HIS A 119 7.80 -2.35 -0.92
CA HIS A 119 8.95 -1.93 -0.10
C HIS A 119 9.48 -0.53 -0.45
N ALA A 120 8.79 0.18 -1.32
CA ALA A 120 9.12 1.54 -1.69
C ALA A 120 8.27 2.56 -0.91
N ILE A 121 8.91 3.58 -0.36
CA ILE A 121 8.25 4.70 0.33
C ILE A 121 8.63 5.99 -0.40
N ILE A 122 7.65 6.81 -0.70
CA ILE A 122 7.84 8.17 -1.22
C ILE A 122 7.44 9.14 -0.12
N ILE A 123 8.28 10.12 0.17
CA ILE A 123 7.96 11.19 1.13
C ILE A 123 8.17 12.54 0.45
N ARG A 124 7.21 13.44 0.62
CA ARG A 124 7.33 14.81 0.15
C ARG A 124 8.38 15.55 0.98
N ALA A 125 9.23 16.34 0.32
CA ALA A 125 10.42 16.98 0.93
C ALA A 125 10.09 17.84 2.14
N ASP A 126 8.97 18.57 2.11
CA ASP A 126 8.50 19.40 3.24
C ASP A 126 8.01 18.59 4.45
N SER A 127 7.84 17.30 4.30
CA SER A 127 7.41 16.37 5.33
C SER A 127 8.52 15.40 5.75
N TRP A 128 9.72 15.56 5.19
CA TRP A 128 10.86 14.76 5.58
C TRP A 128 11.28 15.10 7.02
N GLY A 129 11.48 14.05 7.83
CA GLY A 129 11.74 14.18 9.26
C GLY A 129 10.52 13.99 10.16
N ASP A 130 9.31 13.93 9.59
CA ASP A 130 8.11 13.53 10.32
C ASP A 130 8.14 12.01 10.58
N ARG A 131 8.51 11.64 11.81
CA ARG A 131 8.64 10.23 12.20
C ARG A 131 7.28 9.52 12.19
N GLU A 132 6.20 10.17 12.63
CA GLU A 132 4.87 9.55 12.64
C GLU A 132 4.43 9.22 11.21
N LEU A 133 4.69 10.11 10.25
CA LEU A 133 4.43 9.84 8.84
C LEU A 133 5.25 8.64 8.34
N LEU A 134 6.55 8.58 8.65
CA LEU A 134 7.40 7.47 8.23
C LEU A 134 6.92 6.14 8.83
N VAL A 135 6.61 6.11 10.12
CA VAL A 135 6.07 4.92 10.80
C VAL A 135 4.76 4.47 10.17
N HIS A 136 3.85 5.40 9.85
CA HIS A 136 2.61 5.10 9.13
C HIS A 136 2.90 4.40 7.78
N GLN A 137 3.86 4.91 7.00
CA GLN A 137 4.25 4.27 5.74
C GLN A 137 4.87 2.88 5.96
N LEU A 138 5.66 2.69 7.01
CA LEU A 138 6.22 1.39 7.37
C LEU A 138 5.15 0.36 7.75
N VAL A 139 4.04 0.79 8.37
CA VAL A 139 2.89 -0.10 8.60
C VAL A 139 2.30 -0.59 7.28
N HIS A 140 2.16 0.28 6.27
CA HIS A 140 1.72 -0.13 4.94
C HIS A 140 2.68 -1.13 4.27
N VAL A 141 4.00 -0.99 4.46
CA VAL A 141 4.98 -2.00 4.03
C VAL A 141 4.69 -3.35 4.69
N ALA A 142 4.51 -3.38 6.01
CA ALA A 142 4.18 -4.60 6.75
C ALA A 142 2.84 -5.20 6.30
N GLN A 143 1.83 -4.37 6.01
CA GLN A 143 0.54 -4.82 5.46
C GLN A 143 0.71 -5.46 4.08
N CYS A 144 1.57 -4.91 3.23
CA CYS A 144 1.90 -5.46 1.92
C CYS A 144 2.54 -6.84 2.04
N GLU A 145 3.54 -7.01 2.92
CA GLU A 145 4.18 -8.30 3.19
C GLU A 145 3.17 -9.34 3.72
N ARG A 146 2.33 -8.97 4.69
CA ARG A 146 1.28 -9.85 5.24
C ARG A 146 0.21 -10.23 4.21
N SER A 147 0.04 -9.43 3.16
CA SER A 147 -0.90 -9.71 2.07
C SER A 147 -0.32 -10.66 1.02
N GLY A 148 0.96 -11.03 1.11
CA GLY A 148 1.64 -11.89 0.15
C GLY A 148 2.31 -11.12 -1.00
N GLY A 149 2.53 -9.80 -0.86
CA GLY A 149 3.24 -8.95 -1.80
C GLY A 149 2.38 -7.85 -2.42
N LEU A 150 2.99 -7.12 -3.37
CA LEU A 150 2.42 -5.89 -3.92
C LEU A 150 1.06 -6.12 -4.61
N GLU A 151 0.95 -7.14 -5.47
CA GLU A 151 -0.27 -7.36 -6.26
C GLU A 151 -1.50 -7.62 -5.38
N PRO A 152 -1.53 -8.63 -4.49
CA PRO A 152 -2.69 -8.86 -3.63
C PRO A 152 -2.94 -7.70 -2.68
N TYR A 153 -1.90 -6.98 -2.25
CA TYR A 153 -2.05 -5.80 -1.41
C TYR A 153 -2.76 -4.66 -2.13
N VAL A 154 -2.35 -4.33 -3.38
CA VAL A 154 -2.99 -3.26 -4.17
C VAL A 154 -4.48 -3.53 -4.34
N TYR A 155 -4.88 -4.74 -4.75
CA TYR A 155 -6.29 -5.08 -4.90
C TYR A 155 -7.06 -4.98 -3.58
N ARG A 156 -6.49 -5.46 -2.48
CA ARG A 156 -7.09 -5.36 -1.15
C ARG A 156 -7.25 -3.92 -0.71
N TYR A 157 -6.20 -3.10 -0.88
CA TYR A 157 -6.20 -1.69 -0.49
C TYR A 157 -7.23 -0.89 -1.30
N LEU A 158 -7.28 -1.07 -2.62
CA LEU A 158 -8.26 -0.43 -3.47
C LEU A 158 -9.70 -0.83 -3.11
N CYS A 159 -9.92 -2.10 -2.79
CA CYS A 159 -11.22 -2.59 -2.32
C CYS A 159 -11.62 -1.94 -1.00
N ASP A 160 -10.71 -1.88 -0.03
CA ASP A 160 -10.90 -1.22 1.26
C ASP A 160 -11.25 0.27 1.07
N ARG A 161 -10.54 0.97 0.20
CA ARG A 161 -10.74 2.40 -0.06
C ARG A 161 -12.02 2.72 -0.83
N ARG A 162 -12.42 1.90 -1.81
CA ARG A 162 -13.64 2.17 -2.59
C ARG A 162 -14.93 2.05 -1.79
N THR A 163 -14.92 1.25 -0.72
CA THR A 163 -16.08 1.02 0.14
C THR A 163 -16.20 2.05 1.26
N CYS A 164 -15.18 2.89 1.45
CA CYS A 164 -15.18 3.94 2.46
C CYS A 164 -15.87 5.20 1.92
N ALA A 165 -17.19 5.24 2.00
CA ALA A 165 -17.95 6.46 1.77
C ALA A 165 -17.87 7.39 3.01
N ASN A 166 -17.83 8.71 2.78
CA ASN A 166 -17.99 9.74 3.81
C ASN A 166 -16.89 9.81 4.88
N PHE A 167 -15.63 10.02 4.46
CA PHE A 167 -14.52 10.37 5.35
C PHE A 167 -14.08 9.31 6.37
N THR A 168 -14.65 8.12 6.35
CA THR A 168 -14.08 7.00 7.09
C THR A 168 -12.90 6.44 6.29
N PHE A 169 -11.74 6.40 6.92
CA PHE A 169 -10.59 5.72 6.33
C PHE A 169 -10.87 4.20 6.34
N GLY A 170 -10.40 3.48 5.31
CA GLY A 170 -10.45 2.02 5.31
C GLY A 170 -9.70 1.41 6.49
N SER A 171 -9.95 0.13 6.73
CA SER A 171 -9.36 -0.59 7.88
C SER A 171 -7.83 -0.59 7.85
N LEU A 172 -7.22 -0.62 6.65
CA LEU A 172 -5.76 -0.58 6.47
C LEU A 172 -5.17 0.79 6.84
N GLU A 173 -5.83 1.86 6.47
CA GLU A 173 -5.44 3.23 6.84
C GLU A 173 -5.61 3.49 8.33
N GLU A 174 -6.70 2.99 8.92
CA GLU A 174 -6.96 3.15 10.36
C GLU A 174 -5.90 2.42 11.18
N GLU A 175 -5.57 1.16 10.82
CA GLU A 175 -4.46 0.41 11.44
C GLU A 175 -3.15 1.19 11.35
N ALA A 176 -2.79 1.71 10.16
CA ALA A 176 -1.54 2.43 9.95
C ALA A 176 -1.47 3.70 10.80
N ARG A 177 -2.55 4.49 10.83
CA ARG A 177 -2.64 5.72 11.60
C ARG A 177 -2.59 5.48 13.10
N GLN A 178 -3.36 4.50 13.59
CA GLN A 178 -3.40 4.19 15.02
C GLN A 178 -2.05 3.68 15.49
N THR A 179 -1.45 2.71 14.79
CA THR A 179 -0.13 2.15 15.12
C THR A 179 0.95 3.24 15.17
N ALA A 180 0.98 4.14 14.19
CA ALA A 180 1.97 5.22 14.15
C ALA A 180 1.82 6.16 15.35
N ARG A 181 0.60 6.58 15.67
CA ARG A 181 0.32 7.45 16.83
C ARG A 181 0.70 6.82 18.15
N GLU A 182 0.28 5.58 18.37
CA GLU A 182 0.56 4.85 19.62
C GLU A 182 2.06 4.66 19.82
N MET A 183 2.78 4.28 18.78
CA MET A 183 4.22 4.06 18.85
C MET A 183 4.98 5.37 19.13
N CYS A 184 4.63 6.46 18.45
CA CYS A 184 5.28 7.76 18.66
C CYS A 184 4.90 8.37 20.03
N ALA A 185 3.68 8.21 20.50
CA ALA A 185 3.26 8.68 21.82
C ALA A 185 3.96 7.94 22.96
N ALA A 186 4.12 6.61 22.84
CA ALA A 186 4.80 5.80 23.84
C ALA A 186 6.28 6.19 24.00
N ASP A 187 6.95 6.48 22.89
CA ASP A 187 8.37 6.89 22.92
C ASP A 187 8.55 8.30 23.52
N ASN A 188 7.61 9.22 23.25
CA ASN A 188 7.63 10.56 23.85
C ASN A 188 7.39 10.51 25.36
N ALA A 189 6.55 9.59 25.84
CA ALA A 189 6.29 9.40 27.27
C ALA A 189 7.48 8.75 28.02
N ALA A 190 8.33 8.03 27.31
CA ALA A 190 9.52 7.38 27.87
C ALA A 190 10.73 8.32 28.03
N ILE A 191 10.68 9.55 27.49
CA ILE A 191 11.73 10.56 27.67
C ILE A 191 11.49 11.27 29.01
N PRO A 192 12.33 11.05 30.06
CA PRO A 192 12.16 11.75 31.33
C PRO A 192 12.36 13.25 31.12
N VAL A 193 11.37 14.04 31.55
CA VAL A 193 11.52 15.51 31.63
C VAL A 193 12.65 15.80 32.62
N ARG A 194 13.77 16.35 32.13
CA ARG A 194 14.89 16.83 32.94
C ARG A 194 14.61 18.20 33.49
#